data_cef76441cce40684c5f600d43f784094
#
_entry.id   cef76441cce40684c5f600d43f784094
#
_cell.length_a   1.000
_cell.length_b   1.000
_cell.length_c   1.000
_cell.angle_alpha   90.00
_cell.angle_beta   90.00
_cell.angle_gamma   90.00
#
_symmetry.space_group_name_H-M   'P 1'
#
loop_
_entity.id
_entity.type
_entity.pdbx_description
1 polymer ?
#
loop_
_entity_poly.entity_id
_entity_poly.type
_entity_poly.pdbx_seq_one_letter_code
_entity_poly.pdbx_strand_id
1 'polypeptide(L)'
;MTCKGEIFIVQAMKKHRDINEIKNIQSRILEAALDIIVQEGYPALTMRRIASRIGMTAPNIYNYYKSKDELYISLVIQGFEILQRELISVYDKYEEPAERGAALARAYINFGLKHSSYYDIMFTYPTPKYNDYVGTPLEKLSEIEYRISMDIVTLAFNAVKELMGKELTGDDQTVQMRFIAAWSMLHGMISLYNSKIVQYTVQDTEVMYEKMIADFLQLLLRR
;
A
#
# COMPACT_ATOMS: atom_id res chain seq x y z
N MET A 1 -44.76 10.90 -28.61
CA MET A 1 -44.13 9.83 -27.78
C MET A 1 -42.62 10.05 -27.62
N THR A 2 -42.17 11.22 -27.22
CA THR A 2 -40.72 11.58 -27.20
C THR A 2 -40.20 12.19 -25.92
N CYS A 3 -41.01 12.45 -24.91
CA CYS A 3 -40.53 13.09 -23.68
C CYS A 3 -39.99 12.14 -22.57
N LYS A 4 -40.33 10.83 -22.58
CA LYS A 4 -39.90 9.92 -21.51
C LYS A 4 -38.48 9.38 -21.70
N GLY A 5 -38.02 9.26 -22.96
CA GLY A 5 -36.67 8.76 -23.26
C GLY A 5 -35.57 9.76 -22.93
N GLU A 6 -35.78 11.03 -23.22
CA GLU A 6 -34.81 12.10 -22.95
C GLU A 6 -34.63 12.38 -21.44
N ILE A 7 -35.71 12.29 -20.66
CA ILE A 7 -35.64 12.44 -19.19
C ILE A 7 -34.84 11.31 -18.56
N PHE A 8 -34.98 10.06 -19.06
CA PHE A 8 -34.22 8.91 -18.54
C PHE A 8 -32.74 9.00 -18.89
N ILE A 9 -32.40 9.47 -20.09
CA ILE A 9 -30.97 9.64 -20.51
C ILE A 9 -30.34 10.78 -19.70
N VAL A 10 -31.04 11.90 -19.50
CA VAL A 10 -30.53 13.03 -18.72
C VAL A 10 -30.38 12.66 -17.21
N GLN A 11 -31.31 11.88 -16.65
CA GLN A 11 -31.17 11.38 -15.27
C GLN A 11 -30.05 10.35 -15.12
N ALA A 12 -29.84 9.45 -16.07
CA ALA A 12 -28.75 8.49 -16.07
C ALA A 12 -27.39 9.19 -16.24
N MET A 13 -27.30 10.18 -17.12
CA MET A 13 -26.08 11.00 -17.27
C MET A 13 -25.79 11.86 -16.03
N LYS A 14 -26.80 12.43 -15.39
CA LYS A 14 -26.67 13.20 -14.16
C LYS A 14 -26.21 12.30 -12.99
N LYS A 15 -26.75 11.09 -12.86
CA LYS A 15 -26.35 10.11 -11.86
C LYS A 15 -24.90 9.62 -12.06
N HIS A 16 -24.47 9.44 -13.30
CA HIS A 16 -23.09 9.06 -13.62
C HIS A 16 -22.12 10.22 -13.39
N ARG A 17 -22.52 11.45 -13.67
CA ARG A 17 -21.74 12.66 -13.41
C ARG A 17 -21.54 12.88 -11.90
N ASP A 18 -22.60 12.70 -11.11
CA ASP A 18 -22.56 12.80 -9.65
C ASP A 18 -21.60 11.76 -9.02
N ILE A 19 -21.57 10.53 -9.52
CA ILE A 19 -20.65 9.48 -9.03
C ILE A 19 -19.18 9.84 -9.31
N ASN A 20 -18.87 10.33 -10.51
CA ASN A 20 -17.51 10.73 -10.86
C ASN A 20 -17.08 11.99 -10.09
N GLU A 21 -17.99 12.91 -9.87
CA GLU A 21 -17.76 14.10 -9.06
C GLU A 21 -17.48 13.72 -7.58
N ILE A 22 -18.29 12.82 -7.01
CA ILE A 22 -18.09 12.30 -5.66
C ILE A 22 -16.70 11.64 -5.54
N LYS A 23 -16.33 10.75 -6.47
CA LYS A 23 -15.02 10.09 -6.48
C LYS A 23 -13.87 11.10 -6.60
N ASN A 24 -14.01 12.11 -7.43
CA ASN A 24 -13.00 13.15 -7.58
C ASN A 24 -12.80 13.93 -6.28
N ILE A 25 -13.90 14.30 -5.60
CA ILE A 25 -13.82 14.99 -4.31
C ILE A 25 -13.19 14.08 -3.25
N GLN A 26 -13.58 12.80 -3.19
CA GLN A 26 -12.96 11.84 -2.29
C GLN A 26 -11.46 11.69 -2.53
N SER A 27 -11.01 11.60 -3.78
CA SER A 27 -9.57 11.57 -4.12
C SER A 27 -8.84 12.81 -3.61
N ARG A 28 -9.37 14.00 -3.87
CA ARG A 28 -8.78 15.26 -3.38
C ARG A 28 -8.71 15.34 -1.86
N ILE A 29 -9.72 14.80 -1.16
CA ILE A 29 -9.72 14.73 0.30
C ILE A 29 -8.60 13.79 0.79
N LEU A 30 -8.47 12.61 0.18
CA LEU A 30 -7.45 11.63 0.52
C LEU A 30 -6.04 12.16 0.22
N GLU A 31 -5.82 12.78 -0.93
CA GLU A 31 -4.54 13.41 -1.28
C GLU A 31 -4.13 14.49 -0.26
N ALA A 32 -5.05 15.39 0.10
CA ALA A 32 -4.79 16.42 1.10
C ALA A 32 -4.51 15.84 2.49
N ALA A 33 -5.18 14.74 2.84
CA ALA A 33 -4.95 14.05 4.12
C ALA A 33 -3.57 13.35 4.13
N LEU A 34 -3.20 12.68 3.06
CA LEU A 34 -1.89 12.06 2.89
C LEU A 34 -0.77 13.10 3.04
N ASP A 35 -0.88 14.22 2.34
CA ASP A 35 0.07 15.33 2.44
C ASP A 35 0.23 15.87 3.87
N ILE A 36 -0.89 16.02 4.60
CA ILE A 36 -0.84 16.49 6.01
C ILE A 36 -0.10 15.47 6.87
N ILE A 37 -0.40 14.18 6.72
CA ILE A 37 0.25 13.13 7.52
C ILE A 37 1.77 13.09 7.25
N VAL A 38 2.16 13.16 5.97
CA VAL A 38 3.56 13.06 5.56
C VAL A 38 4.37 14.29 6.02
N GLN A 39 3.79 15.49 5.91
CA GLN A 39 4.49 16.72 6.24
C GLN A 39 4.51 17.04 7.74
N GLU A 40 3.46 16.66 8.47
CA GLU A 40 3.21 17.17 9.82
C GLU A 40 2.85 16.06 10.83
N GLY A 41 2.77 14.82 10.37
CA GLY A 41 2.44 13.65 11.17
C GLY A 41 0.94 13.42 11.35
N TYR A 42 0.58 12.19 11.73
CA TYR A 42 -0.82 11.78 11.96
C TYR A 42 -1.58 12.65 12.99
N PRO A 43 -0.97 13.13 14.10
CA PRO A 43 -1.68 14.01 15.03
C PRO A 43 -2.18 15.33 14.42
N ALA A 44 -1.51 15.81 13.36
CA ALA A 44 -1.91 17.02 12.66
C ALA A 44 -3.12 16.83 11.73
N LEU A 45 -3.50 15.59 11.42
CA LEU A 45 -4.66 15.29 10.58
C LEU A 45 -5.95 15.67 11.30
N THR A 46 -6.66 16.65 10.74
CA THR A 46 -8.01 17.07 11.22
C THR A 46 -8.90 17.41 10.03
N MET A 47 -10.21 17.17 10.17
CA MET A 47 -11.19 17.49 9.11
C MET A 47 -11.15 18.98 8.72
N ARG A 48 -10.87 19.87 9.67
CA ARG A 48 -10.73 21.31 9.41
C ARG A 48 -9.52 21.66 8.56
N ARG A 49 -8.37 21.00 8.80
CA ARG A 49 -7.15 21.22 8.01
C ARG A 49 -7.29 20.72 6.59
N ILE A 50 -7.88 19.52 6.43
CA ILE A 50 -8.17 18.97 5.12
C ILE A 50 -9.09 19.93 4.34
N ALA A 51 -10.19 20.35 4.95
CA ALA A 51 -11.14 21.29 4.35
C ALA A 51 -10.45 22.57 3.87
N SER A 52 -9.63 23.19 4.73
CA SER A 52 -8.86 24.38 4.40
C SER A 52 -7.92 24.14 3.19
N ARG A 53 -7.25 22.99 3.13
CA ARG A 53 -6.27 22.67 2.07
C ARG A 53 -6.91 22.52 0.69
N ILE A 54 -8.16 22.04 0.62
CA ILE A 54 -8.87 21.83 -0.66
C ILE A 54 -9.94 22.88 -0.97
N GLY A 55 -10.02 23.96 -0.17
CA GLY A 55 -10.98 25.05 -0.38
C GLY A 55 -12.43 24.66 -0.07
N MET A 56 -12.65 23.74 0.88
CA MET A 56 -13.98 23.32 1.34
C MET A 56 -14.23 23.74 2.77
N THR A 57 -15.47 23.55 3.25
CA THR A 57 -15.81 23.69 4.67
C THR A 57 -15.70 22.35 5.38
N ALA A 58 -15.37 22.33 6.67
CA ALA A 58 -15.30 21.10 7.44
C ALA A 58 -16.61 20.28 7.43
N PRO A 59 -17.81 20.88 7.53
CA PRO A 59 -19.08 20.15 7.36
C PRO A 59 -19.20 19.42 6.02
N ASN A 60 -18.64 19.99 4.94
CA ASN A 60 -18.66 19.32 3.64
C ASN A 60 -17.79 18.07 3.60
N ILE A 61 -16.65 18.04 4.31
CA ILE A 61 -15.79 16.85 4.40
C ILE A 61 -16.55 15.70 5.10
N TYR A 62 -17.35 16.00 6.15
CA TYR A 62 -18.14 14.99 6.86
C TYR A 62 -19.23 14.31 6.00
N ASN A 63 -19.57 14.86 4.83
CA ASN A 63 -20.43 14.17 3.87
C ASN A 63 -19.73 12.98 3.17
N TYR A 64 -18.39 12.96 3.16
CA TYR A 64 -17.57 11.94 2.49
C TYR A 64 -16.91 10.99 3.48
N TYR A 65 -16.42 11.50 4.61
CA TYR A 65 -15.74 10.75 5.66
C TYR A 65 -16.19 11.22 7.02
N LYS A 66 -16.62 10.31 7.88
CA LYS A 66 -17.22 10.62 9.18
C LYS A 66 -16.20 10.95 10.27
N SER A 67 -14.95 10.55 10.09
CA SER A 67 -13.86 10.81 11.03
C SER A 67 -12.50 10.88 10.32
N LYS A 68 -11.49 11.40 11.03
CA LYS A 68 -10.10 11.37 10.56
C LYS A 68 -9.58 9.94 10.47
N ASP A 69 -10.03 9.05 11.34
CA ASP A 69 -9.59 7.66 11.38
C ASP A 69 -10.19 6.88 10.21
N GLU A 70 -11.46 7.10 9.83
CA GLU A 70 -12.06 6.55 8.62
C GLU A 70 -11.26 6.95 7.37
N LEU A 71 -10.86 8.21 7.32
CA LEU A 71 -10.08 8.77 6.23
C LEU A 71 -8.67 8.15 6.19
N TYR A 72 -8.04 8.01 7.36
CA TYR A 72 -6.73 7.37 7.49
C TYR A 72 -6.77 5.91 7.04
N ILE A 73 -7.72 5.11 7.54
CA ILE A 73 -7.87 3.70 7.13
C ILE A 73 -8.08 3.60 5.60
N SER A 74 -8.90 4.51 5.03
CA SER A 74 -9.13 4.55 3.58
C SER A 74 -7.84 4.83 2.79
N LEU A 75 -6.94 5.68 3.30
CA LEU A 75 -5.62 5.91 2.71
C LEU A 75 -4.74 4.66 2.77
N VAL A 76 -4.72 3.97 3.91
CA VAL A 76 -3.93 2.74 4.08
C VAL A 76 -4.46 1.64 3.17
N ILE A 77 -5.79 1.47 3.06
CA ILE A 77 -6.41 0.54 2.11
C ILE A 77 -5.95 0.86 0.68
N GLN A 78 -5.99 2.12 0.26
CA GLN A 78 -5.56 2.52 -1.08
C GLN A 78 -4.09 2.20 -1.33
N GLY A 79 -3.22 2.42 -0.34
CA GLY A 79 -1.81 2.03 -0.41
C GLY A 79 -1.62 0.52 -0.59
N PHE A 80 -2.32 -0.29 0.20
CA PHE A 80 -2.27 -1.75 0.07
C PHE A 80 -2.87 -2.25 -1.25
N GLU A 81 -3.93 -1.66 -1.76
CA GLU A 81 -4.51 -2.01 -3.07
C GLU A 81 -3.53 -1.72 -4.23
N ILE A 82 -2.78 -0.61 -4.15
CA ILE A 82 -1.73 -0.31 -5.14
C ILE A 82 -0.64 -1.38 -5.08
N LEU A 83 -0.11 -1.65 -3.89
CA LEU A 83 0.94 -2.66 -3.68
C LEU A 83 0.49 -4.05 -4.12
N GLN A 84 -0.71 -4.49 -3.71
CA GLN A 84 -1.26 -5.80 -4.08
C GLN A 84 -1.36 -5.96 -5.60
N ARG A 85 -1.88 -4.96 -6.31
CA ARG A 85 -2.01 -4.98 -7.76
C ARG A 85 -0.64 -5.07 -8.46
N GLU A 86 0.36 -4.33 -7.97
CA GLU A 86 1.72 -4.38 -8.53
C GLU A 86 2.35 -5.76 -8.30
N LEU A 87 2.20 -6.34 -7.10
CA LEU A 87 2.75 -7.67 -6.79
C LEU A 87 2.05 -8.79 -7.56
N ILE A 88 0.72 -8.79 -7.65
CA ILE A 88 -0.02 -9.80 -8.42
C ILE A 88 0.39 -9.75 -9.90
N SER A 89 0.54 -8.55 -10.48
CA SER A 89 0.91 -8.38 -11.88
C SER A 89 2.24 -9.02 -12.26
N VAL A 90 3.18 -9.11 -11.31
CA VAL A 90 4.47 -9.78 -11.53
C VAL A 90 4.45 -11.24 -11.10
N TYR A 91 3.67 -11.60 -10.07
CA TYR A 91 3.53 -12.99 -9.63
C TYR A 91 3.02 -13.90 -10.74
N ASP A 92 1.98 -13.46 -11.44
CA ASP A 92 1.34 -14.22 -12.51
C ASP A 92 2.19 -14.29 -13.80
N LYS A 93 3.16 -13.38 -13.95
CA LYS A 93 4.00 -13.28 -15.15
C LYS A 93 5.14 -14.28 -15.20
N TYR A 94 5.69 -14.68 -14.06
CA TYR A 94 6.89 -15.50 -13.95
C TYR A 94 6.55 -16.87 -13.36
N GLU A 95 6.90 -17.95 -14.08
CA GLU A 95 6.68 -19.32 -13.64
C GLU A 95 7.84 -19.83 -12.77
N GLU A 96 9.07 -19.46 -13.12
CA GLU A 96 10.26 -19.89 -12.39
C GLU A 96 10.36 -19.19 -11.02
N PRO A 97 10.46 -19.94 -9.89
CA PRO A 97 10.42 -19.36 -8.54
C PRO A 97 11.50 -18.31 -8.27
N ALA A 98 12.71 -18.47 -8.82
CA ALA A 98 13.79 -17.49 -8.64
C ALA A 98 13.52 -16.18 -9.39
N GLU A 99 13.00 -16.27 -10.61
CA GLU A 99 12.61 -15.09 -11.40
C GLU A 99 11.41 -14.37 -10.75
N ARG A 100 10.42 -15.14 -10.29
CA ARG A 100 9.25 -14.62 -9.56
C ARG A 100 9.67 -13.91 -8.28
N GLY A 101 10.55 -14.53 -7.48
CA GLY A 101 11.07 -13.92 -6.25
C GLY A 101 11.82 -12.61 -6.50
N ALA A 102 12.67 -12.57 -7.53
CA ALA A 102 13.35 -11.35 -7.94
C ALA A 102 12.39 -10.27 -8.42
N ALA A 103 11.38 -10.63 -9.22
CA ALA A 103 10.39 -9.69 -9.74
C ALA A 103 9.52 -9.11 -8.61
N LEU A 104 9.11 -9.93 -7.64
CA LEU A 104 8.38 -9.47 -6.45
C LEU A 104 9.22 -8.52 -5.59
N ALA A 105 10.50 -8.83 -5.36
CA ALA A 105 11.40 -7.94 -4.62
C ALA A 105 11.55 -6.58 -5.30
N ARG A 106 11.75 -6.56 -6.63
CA ARG A 106 11.80 -5.31 -7.42
C ARG A 106 10.49 -4.53 -7.36
N ALA A 107 9.35 -5.21 -7.53
CA ALA A 107 8.04 -4.57 -7.47
C ALA A 107 7.79 -3.92 -6.09
N TYR A 108 8.15 -4.61 -5.00
CA TYR A 108 8.04 -4.09 -3.64
C TYR A 108 8.94 -2.86 -3.41
N ILE A 109 10.20 -2.91 -3.84
CA ILE A 109 11.12 -1.77 -3.78
C ILE A 109 10.56 -0.61 -4.60
N ASN A 110 10.17 -0.84 -5.85
CA ASN A 110 9.62 0.19 -6.72
C ASN A 110 8.38 0.86 -6.13
N PHE A 111 7.49 0.08 -5.50
CA PHE A 111 6.36 0.65 -4.76
C PHE A 111 6.84 1.59 -3.65
N GLY A 112 7.77 1.14 -2.80
CA GLY A 112 8.28 1.94 -1.68
C GLY A 112 9.01 3.22 -2.10
N LEU A 113 9.66 3.21 -3.28
CA LEU A 113 10.34 4.39 -3.84
C LEU A 113 9.36 5.34 -4.55
N LYS A 114 8.47 4.80 -5.37
CA LYS A 114 7.51 5.57 -6.18
C LYS A 114 6.35 6.12 -5.35
N HIS A 115 5.89 5.36 -4.38
CA HIS A 115 4.76 5.68 -3.51
C HIS A 115 5.21 5.87 -2.06
N SER A 116 6.34 6.58 -1.86
CA SER A 116 6.97 6.75 -0.54
C SER A 116 6.03 7.27 0.54
N SER A 117 5.10 8.18 0.20
CA SER A 117 4.09 8.69 1.12
C SER A 117 3.13 7.60 1.63
N TYR A 118 2.68 6.70 0.74
CA TYR A 118 1.88 5.54 1.14
C TYR A 118 2.71 4.55 1.94
N TYR A 119 3.94 4.26 1.50
CA TYR A 119 4.86 3.39 2.22
C TYR A 119 5.06 3.85 3.67
N ASP A 120 5.26 5.14 3.88
CA ASP A 120 5.48 5.71 5.21
C ASP A 120 4.26 5.56 6.13
N ILE A 121 3.06 5.86 5.66
CA ILE A 121 1.84 5.70 6.48
C ILE A 121 1.48 4.23 6.74
N MET A 122 1.84 3.32 5.83
CA MET A 122 1.58 1.89 5.98
C MET A 122 2.56 1.23 6.96
N PHE A 123 3.85 1.58 6.89
CA PHE A 123 4.93 0.82 7.53
C PHE A 123 5.83 1.61 8.48
N THR A 124 6.03 2.91 8.26
CA THR A 124 7.08 3.68 8.96
C THR A 124 6.53 4.50 10.12
N TYR A 125 5.39 5.17 9.93
CA TYR A 125 4.85 6.05 10.96
C TYR A 125 4.13 5.30 12.09
N PRO A 126 4.21 5.81 13.32
CA PRO A 126 3.48 5.27 14.48
C PRO A 126 1.99 5.65 14.37
N THR A 127 1.28 4.98 13.51
CA THR A 127 -0.14 5.20 13.24
C THR A 127 -0.96 4.02 13.77
N PRO A 128 -2.28 4.22 14.07
CA PRO A 128 -3.16 3.15 14.51
C PRO A 128 -3.18 1.97 13.53
N LYS A 129 -3.31 0.76 14.06
CA LYS A 129 -3.38 -0.50 13.30
C LYS A 129 -4.72 -1.19 13.54
N TYR A 130 -5.01 -2.26 12.80
CA TYR A 130 -6.27 -3.01 12.90
C TYR A 130 -6.73 -3.25 14.35
N ASN A 131 -5.83 -3.70 15.23
CA ASN A 131 -6.18 -4.00 16.63
C ASN A 131 -6.69 -2.80 17.42
N ASP A 132 -6.30 -1.57 17.04
CA ASP A 132 -6.74 -0.34 17.69
C ASP A 132 -8.20 0.01 17.34
N TYR A 133 -8.77 -0.63 16.33
CA TYR A 133 -10.13 -0.41 15.86
C TYR A 133 -11.11 -1.53 16.22
N VAL A 134 -10.63 -2.66 16.77
CA VAL A 134 -11.49 -3.77 17.24
C VAL A 134 -12.46 -3.28 18.31
N GLY A 135 -13.75 -3.59 18.16
CA GLY A 135 -14.82 -3.13 19.06
C GLY A 135 -15.27 -1.68 18.81
N THR A 136 -14.72 -0.99 17.81
CA THR A 136 -15.14 0.37 17.41
C THR A 136 -16.07 0.34 16.19
N PRO A 137 -16.75 1.45 15.85
CA PRO A 137 -17.54 1.54 14.61
C PRO A 137 -16.72 1.38 13.32
N LEU A 138 -15.37 1.47 13.39
CA LEU A 138 -14.45 1.35 12.26
C LEU A 138 -13.89 -0.07 12.08
N GLU A 139 -14.22 -1.01 12.94
CA GLU A 139 -13.72 -2.39 12.89
C GLU A 139 -13.90 -3.02 11.51
N LYS A 140 -15.09 -2.93 10.91
CA LYS A 140 -15.35 -3.49 9.57
C LYS A 140 -14.50 -2.88 8.47
N LEU A 141 -14.18 -1.58 8.58
CA LEU A 141 -13.34 -0.91 7.61
C LEU A 141 -11.87 -1.31 7.80
N SER A 142 -11.40 -1.37 9.05
CA SER A 142 -10.04 -1.80 9.36
C SER A 142 -9.81 -3.30 9.08
N GLU A 143 -10.87 -4.13 9.16
CA GLU A 143 -10.82 -5.54 8.72
C GLU A 143 -10.55 -5.67 7.21
N ILE A 144 -11.06 -4.76 6.38
CA ILE A 144 -10.74 -4.73 4.95
C ILE A 144 -9.25 -4.47 4.73
N GLU A 145 -8.69 -3.47 5.43
CA GLU A 145 -7.25 -3.15 5.41
C GLU A 145 -6.41 -4.37 5.83
N TYR A 146 -6.76 -4.97 6.98
CA TYR A 146 -6.07 -6.15 7.50
C TYR A 146 -6.09 -7.31 6.51
N ARG A 147 -7.24 -7.60 5.89
CA ARG A 147 -7.37 -8.68 4.91
C ARG A 147 -6.48 -8.46 3.69
N ILE A 148 -6.49 -7.26 3.10
CA ILE A 148 -5.64 -6.95 1.94
C ILE A 148 -4.17 -7.08 2.31
N SER A 149 -3.76 -6.58 3.47
CA SER A 149 -2.38 -6.69 3.94
C SER A 149 -1.96 -8.16 4.14
N MET A 150 -2.83 -9.00 4.68
CA MET A 150 -2.57 -10.44 4.89
C MET A 150 -2.57 -11.24 3.58
N ASP A 151 -3.35 -10.86 2.59
CA ASP A 151 -3.27 -11.45 1.24
C ASP A 151 -1.89 -11.20 0.62
N ILE A 152 -1.35 -9.99 0.77
CA ILE A 152 0.01 -9.65 0.32
C ILE A 152 1.08 -10.48 1.07
N VAL A 153 0.94 -10.58 2.39
CA VAL A 153 1.85 -11.41 3.21
C VAL A 153 1.81 -12.86 2.74
N THR A 154 0.61 -13.41 2.50
CA THR A 154 0.41 -14.79 2.05
C THR A 154 1.05 -15.02 0.67
N LEU A 155 0.87 -14.09 -0.27
CA LEU A 155 1.47 -14.15 -1.60
C LEU A 155 3.00 -14.17 -1.50
N ALA A 156 3.60 -13.27 -0.73
CA ALA A 156 5.04 -13.17 -0.56
C ALA A 156 5.63 -14.38 0.20
N PHE A 157 4.93 -14.87 1.23
CA PHE A 157 5.30 -16.06 1.97
C PHE A 157 5.32 -17.31 1.07
N ASN A 158 4.30 -17.49 0.24
CA ASN A 158 4.22 -18.59 -0.71
C ASN A 158 5.36 -18.52 -1.74
N ALA A 159 5.69 -17.33 -2.24
CA ALA A 159 6.82 -17.15 -3.15
C ALA A 159 8.16 -17.57 -2.51
N VAL A 160 8.39 -17.22 -1.24
CA VAL A 160 9.58 -17.69 -0.50
C VAL A 160 9.56 -19.19 -0.32
N LYS A 161 8.43 -19.78 0.00
CA LYS A 161 8.26 -21.23 0.17
C LYS A 161 8.51 -21.97 -1.14
N GLU A 162 8.01 -21.49 -2.26
CA GLU A 162 8.26 -22.03 -3.60
C GLU A 162 9.74 -21.95 -3.96
N LEU A 163 10.37 -20.80 -3.72
CA LEU A 163 11.79 -20.58 -3.98
C LEU A 163 12.69 -21.54 -3.18
N MET A 164 12.38 -21.77 -1.91
CA MET A 164 13.13 -22.71 -1.06
C MET A 164 12.98 -24.17 -1.52
N GLY A 165 11.86 -24.52 -2.17
CA GLY A 165 11.56 -25.88 -2.59
C GLY A 165 11.32 -26.83 -1.42
N LYS A 166 10.84 -28.04 -1.72
CA LYS A 166 10.45 -29.04 -0.70
C LYS A 166 11.58 -29.51 0.20
N GLU A 167 12.81 -29.49 -0.29
CA GLU A 167 13.98 -29.97 0.46
C GLU A 167 14.45 -29.01 1.56
N LEU A 168 14.16 -27.69 1.41
CA LEU A 168 14.56 -26.65 2.37
C LEU A 168 13.41 -26.17 3.27
N THR A 169 12.18 -26.58 2.97
CA THR A 169 10.99 -26.28 3.79
C THR A 169 10.80 -27.29 4.92
N GLY A 170 11.85 -27.59 5.70
CA GLY A 170 11.82 -28.60 6.74
C GLY A 170 10.78 -28.36 7.85
N ASP A 171 10.52 -27.09 8.17
CA ASP A 171 9.45 -26.65 9.04
C ASP A 171 8.94 -25.25 8.64
N ASP A 172 7.74 -24.92 9.08
CA ASP A 172 7.15 -23.59 8.80
C ASP A 172 7.92 -22.45 9.48
N GLN A 173 8.62 -22.71 10.59
CA GLN A 173 9.42 -21.72 11.30
C GLN A 173 10.63 -21.27 10.47
N THR A 174 11.30 -22.18 9.79
CA THR A 174 12.41 -21.86 8.88
C THR A 174 11.92 -20.98 7.73
N VAL A 175 10.78 -21.29 7.12
CA VAL A 175 10.19 -20.45 6.06
C VAL A 175 9.83 -19.07 6.57
N GLN A 176 9.20 -18.98 7.76
CA GLN A 176 8.86 -17.71 8.40
C GLN A 176 10.10 -16.84 8.66
N MET A 177 11.16 -17.44 9.21
CA MET A 177 12.41 -16.72 9.46
C MET A 177 13.01 -16.14 8.17
N ARG A 178 13.05 -16.92 7.11
CA ARG A 178 13.57 -16.46 5.80
C ARG A 178 12.68 -15.40 5.17
N PHE A 179 11.36 -15.55 5.27
CA PHE A 179 10.41 -14.54 4.82
C PHE A 179 10.61 -13.20 5.55
N ILE A 180 10.71 -13.23 6.89
CA ILE A 180 10.94 -12.02 7.68
C ILE A 180 12.31 -11.39 7.37
N ALA A 181 13.35 -12.20 7.16
CA ALA A 181 14.67 -11.71 6.75
C ALA A 181 14.62 -11.01 5.39
N ALA A 182 13.92 -11.61 4.40
CA ALA A 182 13.68 -11.00 3.09
C ALA A 182 12.98 -9.66 3.21
N TRP A 183 11.87 -9.66 3.94
CA TRP A 183 11.08 -8.47 4.13
C TRP A 183 11.83 -7.37 4.85
N SER A 184 12.59 -7.69 5.91
CA SER A 184 13.44 -6.74 6.62
C SER A 184 14.52 -6.13 5.73
N MET A 185 15.13 -6.93 4.84
CA MET A 185 16.11 -6.43 3.87
C MET A 185 15.47 -5.43 2.92
N LEU A 186 14.33 -5.77 2.31
CA LEU A 186 13.62 -4.88 1.38
C LEU A 186 13.18 -3.57 2.07
N HIS A 187 12.68 -3.66 3.30
CA HIS A 187 12.37 -2.47 4.11
C HIS A 187 13.61 -1.60 4.38
N GLY A 188 14.74 -2.22 4.72
CA GLY A 188 15.99 -1.51 4.92
C GLY A 188 16.44 -0.77 3.65
N MET A 189 16.36 -1.40 2.48
CA MET A 189 16.71 -0.80 1.21
C MET A 189 15.83 0.42 0.90
N ILE A 190 14.51 0.30 1.05
CA ILE A 190 13.55 1.40 0.82
C ILE A 190 13.79 2.54 1.81
N SER A 191 13.92 2.24 3.10
CA SER A 191 14.13 3.22 4.16
C SER A 191 15.41 4.02 3.97
N LEU A 192 16.54 3.36 3.67
CA LEU A 192 17.82 4.00 3.40
C LEU A 192 17.78 4.89 2.15
N TYR A 193 17.02 4.50 1.13
CA TYR A 193 16.85 5.31 -0.07
C TYR A 193 15.99 6.55 0.21
N ASN A 194 14.81 6.38 0.81
CA ASN A 194 13.87 7.47 1.08
C ASN A 194 14.46 8.49 2.07
N SER A 195 15.29 8.05 3.02
CA SER A 195 16.04 8.93 3.93
C SER A 195 17.25 9.60 3.28
N LYS A 196 17.55 9.31 2.00
CA LYS A 196 18.69 9.83 1.23
C LYS A 196 20.06 9.48 1.83
N ILE A 197 20.15 8.44 2.66
CA ILE A 197 21.42 8.03 3.31
C ILE A 197 22.24 7.15 2.36
N VAL A 198 21.61 6.24 1.62
CA VAL A 198 22.31 5.32 0.72
C VAL A 198 23.09 6.05 -0.36
N GLN A 199 22.62 7.20 -0.83
CA GLN A 199 23.26 8.00 -1.88
C GLN A 199 24.62 8.57 -1.46
N TYR A 200 24.92 8.65 -0.16
CA TYR A 200 26.23 9.03 0.35
C TYR A 200 27.25 7.88 0.33
N THR A 201 26.78 6.65 0.27
CA THR A 201 27.62 5.43 0.41
C THR A 201 27.76 4.66 -0.88
N VAL A 202 26.82 4.82 -1.82
CA VAL A 202 26.74 4.06 -3.07
C VAL A 202 26.57 5.01 -4.25
N GLN A 203 27.43 4.86 -5.29
CA GLN A 203 27.36 5.68 -6.50
C GLN A 203 26.16 5.33 -7.38
N ASP A 204 25.86 4.03 -7.51
CA ASP A 204 24.74 3.51 -8.30
C ASP A 204 23.89 2.60 -7.43
N THR A 205 22.82 3.17 -6.89
CA THR A 205 21.92 2.48 -5.98
C THR A 205 21.12 1.39 -6.69
N GLU A 206 20.74 1.59 -7.95
CA GLU A 206 19.96 0.62 -8.72
C GLU A 206 20.78 -0.66 -8.96
N VAL A 207 21.99 -0.52 -9.44
CA VAL A 207 22.92 -1.64 -9.64
C VAL A 207 23.21 -2.35 -8.31
N MET A 208 23.39 -1.61 -7.22
CA MET A 208 23.62 -2.21 -5.91
C MET A 208 22.40 -3.01 -5.44
N TYR A 209 21.19 -2.48 -5.60
CA TYR A 209 19.96 -3.17 -5.20
C TYR A 209 19.73 -4.45 -6.01
N GLU A 210 19.97 -4.43 -7.30
CA GLU A 210 19.92 -5.65 -8.13
C GLU A 210 20.89 -6.74 -7.63
N LYS A 211 22.12 -6.37 -7.28
CA LYS A 211 23.09 -7.31 -6.69
C LYS A 211 22.62 -7.84 -5.35
N MET A 212 22.12 -6.98 -4.47
CA MET A 212 21.59 -7.39 -3.16
C MET A 212 20.41 -8.35 -3.28
N ILE A 213 19.49 -8.12 -4.22
CA ILE A 213 18.37 -9.04 -4.50
C ILE A 213 18.92 -10.39 -4.97
N ALA A 214 19.85 -10.40 -5.93
CA ALA A 214 20.43 -11.62 -6.46
C ALA A 214 21.18 -12.43 -5.37
N ASP A 215 22.01 -11.77 -4.57
CA ASP A 215 22.74 -12.41 -3.48
C ASP A 215 21.78 -12.96 -2.41
N PHE A 216 20.74 -12.22 -2.07
CA PHE A 216 19.76 -12.66 -1.09
C PHE A 216 18.96 -13.88 -1.57
N LEU A 217 18.54 -13.92 -2.83
CA LEU A 217 17.88 -15.09 -3.41
C LEU A 217 18.80 -16.33 -3.35
N GLN A 218 20.10 -16.17 -3.59
CA GLN A 218 21.06 -17.25 -3.41
C GLN A 218 21.18 -17.71 -1.95
N LEU A 219 21.09 -16.77 -0.99
CA LEU A 219 21.10 -17.11 0.45
C LEU A 219 19.84 -17.89 0.87
N LEU A 220 18.69 -17.59 0.28
CA LEU A 220 17.45 -18.34 0.54
C LEU A 220 17.55 -19.81 0.08
N LEU A 221 18.37 -20.10 -0.92
CA LEU A 221 18.59 -21.44 -1.47
C LEU A 221 19.67 -22.24 -0.72
N ARG A 222 20.43 -21.61 0.17
CA ARG A 222 21.47 -22.32 0.96
C ARG A 222 20.85 -23.06 2.15
N ARG A 223 21.33 -24.28 2.39
CA ARG A 223 21.02 -25.09 3.58
C ARG A 223 21.58 -24.49 4.85
#